data_27b4936fb2ccde93049bfab8c105c63e
#
_entry.id   27b4936fb2ccde93049bfab8c105c63e
#
_cell.length_a   1.000
_cell.length_b   1.000
_cell.length_c   1.000
_cell.angle_alpha   90.00
_cell.angle_beta   90.00
_cell.angle_gamma   90.00
#
_symmetry.space_group_name_H-M   'P 1'
#
loop_
_entity.id
_entity.type
_entity.pdbx_description
1 polymer ?
#
loop_
_entity_poly.entity_id
_entity_poly.type
_entity_poly.pdbx_seq_one_letter_code
_entity_poly.pdbx_strand_id
1 'polypeptide(L)'
;MTARKGGAILLGAATTVAAVLAVSALLPPAEAQQRKSLRWTTAQVGSYGYTVAASMAKVLEQALGGEYTVTVQPYQSPTVAMKAVMTGEGEIAYTADIGMGEFAERTGPFKDFKPTTPELVHTWYAYPMETMIAVAAKDADKYKCWKDFSGKPVYFSQAGFQNWLNAQRIFKTLGYDFKHVQIDNKANADALERGTVVGSVIYTTAGRSLPAYWKESEVRLDFKVVDLCPDEVAKLKAAGYGIAEVEAKNAFTKDVGGTKFEAVPILFGYNVRADLPEDLVYKMIKAFYDKRDELMKIDPGFTPMAKDFIGMQVQGINSTPQIAVHPGLAKFLKEHKAWNDKWKIAGGS
;
A
#
# COMPACT_ATOMS: atom_id res chain seq x y z
N MET A 1 10.88 13.84 93.56
CA MET A 1 9.72 14.63 94.13
C MET A 1 8.62 14.65 93.08
N THR A 2 7.53 14.00 93.41
CA THR A 2 6.12 14.30 93.14
C THR A 2 5.70 14.45 91.70
N ALA A 3 4.98 13.56 91.14
CA ALA A 3 3.62 13.09 91.41
C ALA A 3 2.57 13.62 90.42
N ARG A 4 1.83 12.72 89.88
CA ARG A 4 0.37 12.63 89.69
C ARG A 4 -0.24 13.04 88.33
N LYS A 5 -0.80 12.01 87.68
CA LYS A 5 -2.23 11.70 87.58
C LYS A 5 -3.02 12.43 86.52
N GLY A 6 -3.73 11.63 85.79
CA GLY A 6 -4.99 11.86 85.12
C GLY A 6 -4.94 11.30 83.65
N GLY A 7 -5.59 10.35 83.29
CA GLY A 7 -6.88 9.74 83.58
C GLY A 7 -7.89 10.05 82.51
N ALA A 8 -8.25 9.02 81.80
CA ALA A 8 -9.57 8.75 81.21
C ALA A 8 -9.95 9.27 79.80
N ILE A 9 -10.37 8.29 79.03
CA ILE A 9 -11.52 8.26 78.12
C ILE A 9 -11.32 8.88 76.75
N LEU A 10 -11.31 7.99 75.73
CA LEU A 10 -12.15 8.14 74.56
C LEU A 10 -12.23 6.76 73.81
N LEU A 11 -13.18 5.93 74.23
CA LEU A 11 -13.83 4.98 73.37
C LEU A 11 -14.77 5.76 72.42
N GLY A 12 -14.69 5.49 71.14
CA GLY A 12 -15.80 5.88 70.27
C GLY A 12 -15.38 6.53 68.94
N ALA A 13 -14.72 5.78 68.05
CA ALA A 13 -14.70 6.09 66.62
C ALA A 13 -14.08 4.91 65.81
N ALA A 14 -14.66 3.73 65.89
CA ALA A 14 -14.12 2.55 65.14
C ALA A 14 -15.23 1.72 64.44
N THR A 15 -16.35 2.33 64.02
CA THR A 15 -17.45 1.55 63.43
C THR A 15 -18.05 2.10 62.12
N THR A 16 -17.47 3.11 61.48
CA THR A 16 -18.03 3.69 60.24
C THR A 16 -17.15 3.57 59.01
N VAL A 17 -15.98 2.94 59.06
CA VAL A 17 -15.09 2.77 57.87
C VAL A 17 -15.24 1.41 57.22
N ALA A 18 -15.86 0.43 57.85
CA ALA A 18 -16.01 -0.94 57.32
C ALA A 18 -17.17 -1.13 56.29
N ALA A 19 -18.09 -0.18 56.17
CA ALA A 19 -19.26 -0.32 55.28
C ALA A 19 -19.04 0.22 53.84
N VAL A 20 -18.00 1.02 53.59
CA VAL A 20 -17.74 1.59 52.25
C VAL A 20 -16.84 0.70 51.41
N LEU A 21 -16.09 -0.22 51.98
CA LEU A 21 -15.21 -1.16 51.24
C LEU A 21 -15.94 -2.42 50.79
N ALA A 22 -17.13 -2.72 51.19
CA ALA A 22 -17.86 -3.94 50.84
C ALA A 22 -18.72 -3.80 49.57
N VAL A 23 -18.95 -2.58 49.04
CA VAL A 23 -19.80 -2.37 47.85
C VAL A 23 -18.95 -2.36 46.57
N SER A 24 -17.63 -2.20 46.66
CA SER A 24 -16.74 -2.20 45.47
C SER A 24 -16.37 -3.61 44.95
N ALA A 25 -16.77 -4.67 45.67
CA ALA A 25 -16.43 -6.07 45.33
C ALA A 25 -17.51 -6.82 44.55
N LEU A 26 -18.62 -6.18 44.16
CA LEU A 26 -19.74 -6.80 43.45
C LEU A 26 -19.96 -6.32 42.02
N LEU A 27 -19.08 -5.46 41.49
CA LEU A 27 -19.03 -5.25 40.04
C LEU A 27 -18.25 -6.41 39.43
N PRO A 28 -18.85 -7.23 38.54
CA PRO A 28 -18.06 -8.19 37.79
C PRO A 28 -16.95 -7.41 37.09
N PRO A 29 -15.72 -7.95 37.02
CA PRO A 29 -14.68 -7.33 36.21
C PRO A 29 -15.28 -7.12 34.82
N ALA A 30 -15.30 -5.88 34.35
CA ALA A 30 -15.65 -5.61 32.98
C ALA A 30 -14.71 -6.52 32.15
N GLU A 31 -15.23 -7.60 31.59
CA GLU A 31 -14.48 -8.42 30.67
C GLU A 31 -14.00 -7.46 29.60
N ALA A 32 -12.72 -7.16 29.62
CA ALA A 32 -12.09 -6.39 28.57
C ALA A 32 -12.30 -7.22 27.32
N GLN A 33 -13.30 -6.86 26.52
CA GLN A 33 -13.65 -7.57 25.31
C GLN A 33 -12.39 -7.64 24.46
N GLN A 34 -11.82 -8.84 24.32
CA GLN A 34 -10.58 -9.04 23.61
C GLN A 34 -10.79 -8.62 22.16
N ARG A 35 -10.15 -7.51 21.78
CA ARG A 35 -10.26 -6.98 20.41
C ARG A 35 -9.78 -8.02 19.41
N LYS A 36 -10.53 -8.18 18.33
CA LYS A 36 -10.12 -9.02 17.21
C LYS A 36 -8.93 -8.35 16.49
N SER A 37 -8.00 -9.13 15.97
CA SER A 37 -6.85 -8.61 15.24
C SER A 37 -7.12 -8.62 13.74
N LEU A 38 -6.79 -7.50 13.07
CA LEU A 38 -6.66 -7.41 11.62
C LEU A 38 -5.18 -7.13 11.30
N ARG A 39 -4.50 -8.13 10.75
CA ARG A 39 -3.10 -8.02 10.36
C ARG A 39 -3.03 -7.54 8.92
N TRP A 40 -2.45 -6.37 8.74
CA TRP A 40 -2.33 -5.69 7.46
C TRP A 40 -0.91 -5.83 6.94
N THR A 41 -0.71 -6.71 5.97
CA THR A 41 0.60 -6.97 5.39
C THR A 41 0.95 -5.90 4.34
N THR A 42 2.18 -5.43 4.37
CA THR A 42 2.69 -4.40 3.47
C THR A 42 4.07 -4.78 2.93
N ALA A 43 4.64 -3.93 2.07
CA ALA A 43 6.05 -4.02 1.73
C ALA A 43 6.93 -3.53 2.90
N GLN A 44 8.24 -3.54 2.71
CA GLN A 44 9.23 -3.19 3.73
C GLN A 44 9.02 -1.79 4.32
N VAL A 45 9.54 -1.59 5.53
CA VAL A 45 9.59 -0.28 6.21
C VAL A 45 10.29 0.74 5.30
N GLY A 46 9.69 1.94 5.19
CA GLY A 46 10.16 3.02 4.29
C GLY A 46 9.64 2.94 2.87
N SER A 47 8.93 1.85 2.48
CA SER A 47 8.16 1.85 1.24
C SER A 47 6.94 2.76 1.37
N TYR A 48 6.45 3.27 0.23
CA TYR A 48 5.24 4.09 0.22
C TYR A 48 4.04 3.33 0.83
N GLY A 49 3.81 2.08 0.40
CA GLY A 49 2.70 1.26 0.89
C GLY A 49 2.72 1.04 2.41
N TYR A 50 3.91 0.88 3.03
CA TYR A 50 4.03 0.78 4.47
C TYR A 50 3.64 2.10 5.17
N THR A 51 4.15 3.22 4.66
CA THR A 51 3.91 4.54 5.26
C THR A 51 2.42 4.90 5.25
N VAL A 52 1.74 4.72 4.12
CA VAL A 52 0.32 5.08 4.02
C VAL A 52 -0.60 4.07 4.71
N ALA A 53 -0.22 2.79 4.78
CA ALA A 53 -0.98 1.77 5.51
C ALA A 53 -1.10 2.11 7.00
N ALA A 54 -0.07 2.66 7.62
CA ALA A 54 -0.11 3.10 9.01
C ALA A 54 -1.18 4.19 9.26
N SER A 55 -1.32 5.13 8.31
CA SER A 55 -2.35 6.18 8.38
C SER A 55 -3.74 5.62 8.14
N MET A 56 -3.90 4.72 7.15
CA MET A 56 -5.17 4.07 6.84
C MET A 56 -5.61 3.13 7.96
N ALA A 57 -4.68 2.41 8.61
CA ALA A 57 -4.97 1.53 9.74
C ALA A 57 -5.61 2.31 10.90
N LYS A 58 -5.12 3.52 11.19
CA LYS A 58 -5.70 4.39 12.22
C LYS A 58 -7.14 4.80 11.88
N VAL A 59 -7.41 5.15 10.63
CA VAL A 59 -8.76 5.47 10.15
C VAL A 59 -9.69 4.26 10.32
N LEU A 60 -9.17 3.06 9.98
CA LEU A 60 -9.93 1.83 10.08
C LEU A 60 -10.25 1.45 11.53
N GLU A 61 -9.27 1.51 12.45
CA GLU A 61 -9.52 1.25 13.88
C GLU A 61 -10.59 2.17 14.47
N GLN A 62 -10.56 3.45 14.11
CA GLN A 62 -11.57 4.41 14.56
C GLN A 62 -12.97 4.06 14.02
N ALA A 63 -13.06 3.69 12.75
CA ALA A 63 -14.33 3.33 12.12
C ALA A 63 -14.92 2.02 12.64
N LEU A 64 -14.08 1.07 13.08
CA LEU A 64 -14.49 -0.21 13.65
C LEU A 64 -14.82 -0.13 15.15
N GLY A 65 -14.84 1.07 15.73
CA GLY A 65 -15.35 1.31 17.10
C GLY A 65 -14.62 0.56 18.21
N GLY A 66 -13.36 0.20 18.01
CA GLY A 66 -12.54 -0.53 18.98
C GLY A 66 -12.82 -2.04 19.06
N GLU A 67 -13.66 -2.59 18.19
CA GLU A 67 -13.86 -4.05 18.05
C GLU A 67 -12.62 -4.75 17.51
N TYR A 68 -11.83 -4.05 16.68
CA TYR A 68 -10.63 -4.55 16.06
C TYR A 68 -9.40 -3.71 16.40
N THR A 69 -8.25 -4.37 16.49
CA THR A 69 -6.93 -3.75 16.44
C THR A 69 -6.33 -4.01 15.08
N VAL A 70 -5.85 -2.97 14.39
CA VAL A 70 -5.23 -3.09 13.07
C VAL A 70 -3.71 -3.00 13.20
N THR A 71 -3.01 -4.08 12.90
CA THR A 71 -1.54 -4.15 13.00
C THR A 71 -0.92 -4.18 11.62
N VAL A 72 -0.14 -3.16 11.28
CA VAL A 72 0.62 -3.10 10.02
C VAL A 72 1.88 -3.95 10.15
N GLN A 73 2.01 -4.97 9.29
CA GLN A 73 3.11 -5.91 9.28
C GLN A 73 3.94 -5.74 8.00
N PRO A 74 5.21 -5.32 8.09
CA PRO A 74 6.08 -5.19 6.93
C PRO A 74 6.63 -6.55 6.50
N TYR A 75 6.61 -6.80 5.19
CA TYR A 75 7.25 -7.92 4.52
C TYR A 75 8.30 -7.41 3.53
N GLN A 76 9.13 -8.30 3.03
CA GLN A 76 10.22 -7.92 2.12
C GLN A 76 9.71 -7.27 0.81
N SER A 77 8.53 -7.67 0.33
CA SER A 77 7.92 -7.14 -0.89
C SER A 77 6.40 -7.31 -0.89
N PRO A 78 5.66 -6.58 -1.75
CA PRO A 78 4.22 -6.80 -1.93
C PRO A 78 3.87 -8.23 -2.34
N THR A 79 4.70 -8.88 -3.17
CA THR A 79 4.50 -10.28 -3.55
C THR A 79 4.57 -11.23 -2.34
N VAL A 80 5.51 -10.99 -1.43
CA VAL A 80 5.61 -11.78 -0.18
C VAL A 80 4.44 -11.47 0.73
N ALA A 81 4.02 -10.19 0.84
CA ALA A 81 2.85 -9.77 1.61
C ALA A 81 1.55 -10.46 1.12
N MET A 82 1.35 -10.54 -0.21
CA MET A 82 0.23 -11.28 -0.80
C MET A 82 0.25 -12.76 -0.40
N LYS A 83 1.41 -13.42 -0.54
CA LYS A 83 1.56 -14.83 -0.17
C LYS A 83 1.31 -15.07 1.31
N ALA A 84 1.80 -14.19 2.20
CA ALA A 84 1.60 -14.27 3.64
C ALA A 84 0.10 -14.25 4.01
N VAL A 85 -0.71 -13.41 3.38
CA VAL A 85 -2.17 -13.40 3.61
C VAL A 85 -2.80 -14.72 3.13
N MET A 86 -2.37 -15.23 1.98
CA MET A 86 -2.88 -16.50 1.43
C MET A 86 -2.32 -17.75 2.13
N THR A 87 -1.43 -17.60 3.10
CA THR A 87 -0.97 -18.66 4.01
C THR A 87 -1.44 -18.45 5.46
N GLY A 88 -2.30 -17.46 5.70
CA GLY A 88 -2.92 -17.23 7.01
C GLY A 88 -2.14 -16.32 7.96
N GLU A 89 -1.07 -15.67 7.48
CA GLU A 89 -0.26 -14.76 8.28
C GLU A 89 -0.83 -13.34 8.38
N GLY A 90 -1.91 -13.05 7.64
CA GLY A 90 -2.58 -11.75 7.64
C GLY A 90 -4.00 -11.83 7.06
N GLU A 91 -4.73 -10.72 7.18
CA GLU A 91 -6.09 -10.56 6.65
C GLU A 91 -6.15 -9.61 5.47
N ILE A 92 -5.28 -8.60 5.43
CA ILE A 92 -5.25 -7.54 4.41
C ILE A 92 -3.89 -7.57 3.72
N ALA A 93 -3.86 -7.71 2.40
CA ALA A 93 -2.64 -7.75 1.59
C ALA A 93 -2.44 -6.45 0.82
N TYR A 94 -1.25 -5.87 0.88
CA TYR A 94 -0.82 -4.84 -0.06
C TYR A 94 -0.59 -5.46 -1.43
N THR A 95 -1.31 -4.98 -2.44
CA THR A 95 -1.35 -5.56 -3.78
C THR A 95 -1.23 -4.49 -4.86
N ALA A 96 -0.94 -4.94 -6.07
CA ALA A 96 -1.18 -4.14 -7.28
C ALA A 96 -1.95 -4.99 -8.29
N ASP A 97 -2.60 -4.33 -9.23
CA ASP A 97 -3.35 -4.97 -10.32
C ASP A 97 -2.53 -6.02 -11.07
N ILE A 98 -1.27 -5.69 -11.43
CA ILE A 98 -0.38 -6.64 -12.12
C ILE A 98 -0.03 -7.85 -11.25
N GLY A 99 0.16 -7.69 -9.95
CA GLY A 99 0.42 -8.81 -9.03
C GLY A 99 -0.82 -9.67 -8.84
N MET A 100 -2.01 -9.09 -8.81
CA MET A 100 -3.27 -9.81 -8.81
C MET A 100 -3.46 -10.58 -10.12
N GLY A 101 -3.07 -10.00 -11.28
CA GLY A 101 -3.07 -10.68 -12.57
C GLY A 101 -2.15 -11.90 -12.59
N GLU A 102 -0.89 -11.76 -12.17
CA GLU A 102 0.04 -12.90 -12.11
C GLU A 102 -0.45 -14.00 -11.15
N PHE A 103 -1.08 -13.61 -10.04
CA PHE A 103 -1.69 -14.57 -9.13
C PHE A 103 -2.85 -15.33 -9.81
N ALA A 104 -3.75 -14.63 -10.48
CA ALA A 104 -4.89 -15.24 -11.16
C ALA A 104 -4.48 -16.19 -12.29
N GLU A 105 -3.44 -15.81 -13.04
CA GLU A 105 -2.88 -16.58 -14.15
C GLU A 105 -1.89 -17.66 -13.72
N ARG A 106 -1.53 -17.72 -12.44
CA ARG A 106 -0.51 -18.63 -11.91
C ARG A 106 0.83 -18.48 -12.64
N THR A 107 1.23 -17.25 -12.88
CA THR A 107 2.49 -16.91 -13.57
C THR A 107 3.50 -16.25 -12.63
N GLY A 108 4.70 -15.98 -13.12
CA GLY A 108 5.75 -15.31 -12.37
C GLY A 108 5.98 -15.92 -10.97
N PRO A 109 5.98 -15.11 -9.91
CA PRO A 109 6.23 -15.58 -8.54
C PRO A 109 5.11 -16.48 -7.98
N PHE A 110 3.96 -16.60 -8.66
CA PHE A 110 2.83 -17.41 -8.22
C PHE A 110 2.68 -18.74 -8.97
N LYS A 111 3.57 -19.06 -9.92
CA LYS A 111 3.50 -20.24 -10.76
C LYS A 111 3.29 -21.54 -9.97
N ASP A 112 4.08 -21.74 -8.92
CA ASP A 112 4.05 -22.96 -8.10
C ASP A 112 3.48 -22.69 -6.69
N PHE A 113 2.93 -21.49 -6.47
CA PHE A 113 2.41 -21.11 -5.18
C PHE A 113 1.03 -21.73 -4.93
N LYS A 114 0.87 -22.37 -3.76
CA LYS A 114 -0.39 -22.99 -3.33
C LYS A 114 -0.89 -22.27 -2.07
N PRO A 115 -2.00 -21.53 -2.15
CA PRO A 115 -2.65 -20.97 -0.97
C PRO A 115 -3.09 -22.07 0.00
N THR A 116 -3.03 -21.79 1.30
CA THR A 116 -3.57 -22.65 2.37
C THR A 116 -4.82 -22.06 3.01
N THR A 117 -5.21 -20.86 2.59
CA THR A 117 -6.43 -20.14 2.98
C THR A 117 -7.24 -19.80 1.73
N PRO A 118 -8.50 -19.33 1.87
CA PRO A 118 -9.22 -18.73 0.76
C PRO A 118 -8.42 -17.63 0.08
N GLU A 119 -8.58 -17.53 -1.23
CA GLU A 119 -7.78 -16.64 -2.08
C GLU A 119 -8.12 -15.16 -1.85
N LEU A 120 -7.18 -14.30 -2.29
CA LEU A 120 -7.40 -12.86 -2.34
C LEU A 120 -8.46 -12.52 -3.40
N VAL A 121 -9.30 -11.54 -3.07
CA VAL A 121 -10.36 -11.03 -3.94
C VAL A 121 -10.34 -9.52 -4.00
N HIS A 122 -10.90 -8.92 -5.05
CA HIS A 122 -10.99 -7.46 -5.15
C HIS A 122 -11.69 -6.85 -3.95
N THR A 123 -11.03 -5.90 -3.29
CA THR A 123 -11.56 -5.23 -2.11
C THR A 123 -11.49 -3.72 -2.25
N TRP A 124 -10.32 -3.07 -2.21
CA TRP A 124 -10.23 -1.66 -2.55
C TRP A 124 -8.86 -1.28 -3.12
N TYR A 125 -8.90 -0.30 -4.02
CA TYR A 125 -7.75 0.34 -4.63
C TYR A 125 -7.64 1.77 -4.15
N ALA A 126 -6.42 2.26 -3.99
CA ALA A 126 -6.16 3.50 -3.29
C ALA A 126 -5.41 4.55 -4.14
N TYR A 127 -4.49 4.12 -5.00
CA TYR A 127 -3.65 5.03 -5.79
C TYR A 127 -2.94 4.34 -6.95
N PRO A 128 -2.68 5.05 -8.04
CA PRO A 128 -1.75 4.61 -9.07
C PRO A 128 -0.30 4.90 -8.64
N MET A 129 0.64 4.11 -9.15
CA MET A 129 2.07 4.43 -9.15
C MET A 129 2.58 4.45 -10.57
N GLU A 130 3.22 5.53 -10.94
CA GLU A 130 3.75 5.78 -12.28
C GLU A 130 5.23 5.41 -12.32
N THR A 131 5.59 4.40 -13.13
CA THR A 131 6.95 3.88 -13.26
C THR A 131 7.72 4.67 -14.32
N MET A 132 8.89 5.17 -13.93
CA MET A 132 9.84 5.92 -14.78
C MET A 132 11.27 5.40 -14.54
N ILE A 133 12.27 5.88 -15.29
CA ILE A 133 13.69 5.60 -15.07
C ILE A 133 14.44 6.91 -14.87
N ALA A 134 15.26 6.97 -13.81
CA ALA A 134 16.17 8.09 -13.53
C ALA A 134 17.62 7.68 -13.78
N VAL A 135 18.44 8.65 -14.18
CA VAL A 135 19.89 8.55 -14.38
C VAL A 135 20.60 9.66 -13.60
N ALA A 136 21.86 9.49 -13.27
CA ALA A 136 22.67 10.59 -12.73
C ALA A 136 22.68 11.76 -13.70
N ALA A 137 22.54 13.00 -13.22
CA ALA A 137 22.45 14.19 -14.08
C ALA A 137 23.67 14.34 -15.04
N LYS A 138 24.87 13.95 -14.58
CA LYS A 138 26.10 13.95 -15.39
C LYS A 138 26.06 13.03 -16.62
N ASP A 139 25.16 12.04 -16.60
CA ASP A 139 25.04 11.03 -17.66
C ASP A 139 23.77 11.19 -18.50
N ALA A 140 22.93 12.19 -18.21
CA ALA A 140 21.61 12.38 -18.85
C ALA A 140 21.67 12.46 -20.38
N ASP A 141 22.73 13.05 -20.92
CA ASP A 141 22.89 13.19 -22.38
C ASP A 141 23.08 11.85 -23.11
N LYS A 142 23.46 10.80 -22.40
CA LYS A 142 23.69 9.45 -22.95
C LYS A 142 22.39 8.64 -23.13
N TYR A 143 21.29 9.09 -22.51
CA TYR A 143 20.04 8.34 -22.44
C TYR A 143 18.88 9.25 -22.87
N LYS A 144 18.25 8.92 -23.98
CA LYS A 144 17.14 9.72 -24.54
C LYS A 144 15.81 9.00 -24.46
N CYS A 145 15.83 7.66 -24.52
CA CYS A 145 14.67 6.79 -24.50
C CYS A 145 14.94 5.55 -23.63
N TRP A 146 13.93 4.79 -23.32
CA TRP A 146 14.10 3.55 -22.56
C TRP A 146 14.86 2.47 -23.32
N LYS A 147 14.85 2.48 -24.65
CA LYS A 147 15.70 1.61 -25.48
C LYS A 147 17.20 1.72 -25.14
N ASP A 148 17.63 2.87 -24.69
CA ASP A 148 19.04 3.11 -24.36
C ASP A 148 19.49 2.33 -23.12
N PHE A 149 18.57 1.75 -22.36
CA PHE A 149 18.84 0.88 -21.21
C PHE A 149 18.85 -0.61 -21.57
N SER A 150 18.48 -1.00 -22.80
CA SER A 150 18.48 -2.40 -23.21
C SER A 150 19.87 -3.04 -23.01
N GLY A 151 19.93 -4.15 -22.27
CA GLY A 151 21.17 -4.87 -21.95
C GLY A 151 22.12 -4.15 -20.99
N LYS A 152 21.80 -2.96 -20.51
CA LYS A 152 22.62 -2.23 -19.54
C LYS A 152 22.26 -2.53 -18.11
N PRO A 153 23.18 -2.41 -17.14
CA PRO A 153 22.92 -2.65 -15.73
C PRO A 153 22.01 -1.55 -15.15
N VAL A 154 20.76 -1.88 -14.86
CA VAL A 154 19.75 -0.97 -14.28
C VAL A 154 19.22 -1.56 -12.99
N TYR A 155 18.97 -0.73 -11.99
CA TYR A 155 18.19 -1.10 -10.82
C TYR A 155 16.70 -0.87 -11.10
N PHE A 156 15.99 -1.93 -11.42
CA PHE A 156 14.57 -1.88 -11.73
C PHE A 156 13.66 -1.97 -10.50
N SER A 157 14.09 -1.48 -9.33
CA SER A 157 13.49 -1.71 -8.01
C SER A 157 13.84 -3.09 -7.45
N GLN A 158 13.52 -3.37 -6.19
CA GLN A 158 13.81 -4.69 -5.60
C GLN A 158 12.97 -5.79 -6.24
N ALA A 159 13.59 -6.94 -6.46
CA ALA A 159 12.88 -8.12 -6.95
C ALA A 159 11.68 -8.47 -6.06
N GLY A 160 10.52 -8.73 -6.68
CA GLY A 160 9.26 -8.96 -5.98
C GLY A 160 8.44 -7.69 -5.69
N PHE A 161 8.99 -6.50 -5.94
CA PHE A 161 8.20 -5.26 -5.96
C PHE A 161 7.39 -5.17 -7.25
N GLN A 162 6.22 -4.55 -7.15
CA GLN A 162 5.34 -4.43 -8.32
C GLN A 162 5.94 -3.53 -9.42
N ASN A 163 6.71 -2.50 -9.03
CA ASN A 163 7.44 -1.69 -10.01
C ASN A 163 8.54 -2.46 -10.74
N TRP A 164 9.18 -3.45 -10.09
CA TRP A 164 10.10 -4.37 -10.74
C TRP A 164 9.38 -5.26 -11.76
N LEU A 165 8.22 -5.83 -11.41
CA LEU A 165 7.38 -6.59 -12.34
C LEU A 165 6.89 -5.72 -13.50
N ASN A 166 6.48 -4.47 -13.21
CA ASN A 166 6.07 -3.53 -14.24
C ASN A 166 7.20 -3.23 -15.24
N ALA A 167 8.40 -2.95 -14.73
CA ALA A 167 9.56 -2.73 -15.59
C ALA A 167 9.90 -3.96 -16.45
N GLN A 168 9.83 -5.18 -15.91
CA GLN A 168 10.03 -6.41 -16.67
C GLN A 168 9.04 -6.54 -17.82
N ARG A 169 7.75 -6.36 -17.57
CA ARG A 169 6.73 -6.48 -18.63
C ARG A 169 6.84 -5.37 -19.66
N ILE A 170 7.23 -4.14 -19.27
CA ILE A 170 7.48 -3.04 -20.19
C ILE A 170 8.63 -3.40 -21.12
N PHE A 171 9.79 -3.79 -20.58
CA PHE A 171 10.96 -4.18 -21.36
C PHE A 171 10.65 -5.35 -22.31
N LYS A 172 9.95 -6.37 -21.82
CA LYS A 172 9.50 -7.50 -22.65
C LYS A 172 8.62 -7.04 -23.81
N THR A 173 7.66 -6.15 -23.56
CA THR A 173 6.72 -5.64 -24.58
C THR A 173 7.46 -4.80 -25.62
N LEU A 174 8.42 -3.99 -25.18
CA LEU A 174 9.25 -3.18 -26.08
C LEU A 174 10.28 -4.01 -26.85
N GLY A 175 10.60 -5.23 -26.40
CA GLY A 175 11.60 -6.10 -26.97
C GLY A 175 13.01 -5.74 -26.53
N TYR A 176 13.17 -5.24 -25.32
CA TYR A 176 14.45 -4.83 -24.74
C TYR A 176 15.01 -5.88 -23.79
N ASP A 177 16.34 -6.00 -23.73
CA ASP A 177 17.01 -6.90 -22.81
C ASP A 177 16.97 -6.34 -21.37
N PHE A 178 16.38 -7.11 -20.47
CA PHE A 178 16.21 -6.74 -19.07
C PHE A 178 17.42 -7.21 -18.24
N LYS A 179 18.37 -6.29 -17.99
CA LYS A 179 19.55 -6.58 -17.16
C LYS A 179 19.41 -5.89 -15.79
N HIS A 180 18.82 -6.60 -14.85
CA HIS A 180 18.59 -6.13 -13.48
C HIS A 180 19.86 -6.27 -12.61
N VAL A 181 20.15 -5.23 -11.83
CA VAL A 181 21.16 -5.26 -10.76
C VAL A 181 20.41 -5.11 -9.43
N GLN A 182 20.46 -6.12 -8.60
CA GLN A 182 19.82 -6.09 -7.28
C GLN A 182 20.67 -5.28 -6.30
N ILE A 183 20.11 -4.21 -5.75
CA ILE A 183 20.69 -3.40 -4.66
C ILE A 183 19.59 -3.09 -3.62
N ASP A 184 19.97 -2.54 -2.48
CA ASP A 184 19.00 -1.97 -1.54
C ASP A 184 18.44 -0.64 -2.07
N ASN A 185 17.16 -0.36 -1.81
CA ASN A 185 16.53 0.90 -2.22
C ASN A 185 17.28 2.14 -1.74
N LYS A 186 17.86 2.09 -0.53
CA LYS A 186 18.63 3.21 0.04
C LYS A 186 19.99 3.43 -0.63
N ALA A 187 20.50 2.43 -1.33
CA ALA A 187 21.78 2.49 -2.03
C ALA A 187 21.66 3.02 -3.47
N ASN A 188 20.46 3.33 -3.94
CA ASN A 188 20.24 3.66 -5.35
C ASN A 188 21.00 4.93 -5.80
N ALA A 189 21.04 5.99 -4.97
CA ALA A 189 21.77 7.23 -5.27
C ALA A 189 23.27 6.97 -5.41
N ASP A 190 23.87 6.24 -4.47
CA ASP A 190 25.28 5.88 -4.49
C ASP A 190 25.62 4.99 -5.70
N ALA A 191 24.73 4.08 -6.06
CA ALA A 191 24.91 3.19 -7.20
C ALA A 191 24.86 3.94 -8.54
N LEU A 192 23.97 4.91 -8.68
CA LEU A 192 23.89 5.81 -9.83
C LEU A 192 25.14 6.72 -9.91
N GLU A 193 25.53 7.33 -8.78
CA GLU A 193 26.66 8.24 -8.72
C GLU A 193 27.98 7.56 -9.12
N ARG A 194 28.19 6.33 -8.63
CA ARG A 194 29.38 5.51 -8.90
C ARG A 194 29.33 4.79 -10.26
N GLY A 195 28.20 4.81 -10.95
CA GLY A 195 28.00 4.08 -12.21
C GLY A 195 27.91 2.57 -12.04
N THR A 196 27.61 2.06 -10.84
CA THR A 196 27.32 0.65 -10.61
C THR A 196 26.08 0.22 -11.39
N VAL A 197 25.09 1.12 -11.48
CA VAL A 197 23.96 1.06 -12.39
C VAL A 197 23.92 2.31 -13.23
N VAL A 198 23.48 2.19 -14.48
CA VAL A 198 23.34 3.33 -15.38
C VAL A 198 21.99 4.03 -15.27
N GLY A 199 20.99 3.35 -14.70
CA GLY A 199 19.67 3.86 -14.45
C GLY A 199 19.04 3.19 -13.23
N SER A 200 18.06 3.85 -12.66
CA SER A 200 17.27 3.32 -11.54
C SER A 200 15.79 3.62 -11.77
N VAL A 201 14.93 2.62 -11.57
CA VAL A 201 13.49 2.86 -11.59
C VAL A 201 13.10 3.81 -10.47
N ILE A 202 12.49 4.90 -10.85
CA ILE A 202 11.81 5.84 -9.97
C ILE A 202 10.30 5.73 -10.22
N TYR A 203 9.52 5.93 -9.17
CA TYR A 203 8.07 5.99 -9.31
C TYR A 203 7.48 7.11 -8.48
N THR A 204 6.44 7.70 -9.00
CA THR A 204 5.56 8.60 -8.25
C THR A 204 4.31 7.86 -7.81
N THR A 205 3.61 8.42 -6.84
CA THR A 205 2.26 7.99 -6.48
C THR A 205 1.31 9.11 -6.84
N ALA A 206 0.40 8.83 -7.77
CA ALA A 206 -0.55 9.79 -8.35
C ALA A 206 0.13 11.04 -8.95
N GLY A 207 1.35 10.91 -9.45
CA GLY A 207 2.17 12.03 -9.96
C GLY A 207 2.47 13.10 -8.91
N ARG A 208 2.42 12.78 -7.59
CA ARG A 208 2.48 13.77 -6.51
C ARG A 208 3.40 13.43 -5.36
N SER A 209 3.64 12.16 -5.09
CA SER A 209 4.45 11.72 -3.95
C SER A 209 5.56 10.79 -4.40
N LEU A 210 6.72 10.92 -3.77
CA LEU A 210 7.85 10.00 -3.88
C LEU A 210 7.93 9.12 -2.62
N PRO A 211 8.42 7.87 -2.70
CA PRO A 211 8.76 7.09 -1.52
C PRO A 211 9.94 7.73 -0.77
N ALA A 212 10.04 7.46 0.53
CA ALA A 212 11.03 8.09 1.41
C ALA A 212 12.46 8.00 0.89
N TYR A 213 12.87 6.82 0.40
CA TYR A 213 14.23 6.62 -0.12
C TYR A 213 14.51 7.40 -1.41
N TRP A 214 13.50 7.72 -2.24
CA TRP A 214 13.68 8.61 -3.39
C TRP A 214 13.74 10.07 -2.98
N LYS A 215 12.97 10.50 -1.96
CA LYS A 215 13.13 11.84 -1.35
C LYS A 215 14.53 12.03 -0.79
N GLU A 216 15.09 11.02 -0.10
CA GLU A 216 16.47 11.03 0.38
C GLU A 216 17.48 11.09 -0.78
N SER A 217 17.25 10.32 -1.85
CA SER A 217 18.10 10.32 -3.04
C SER A 217 18.09 11.68 -3.76
N GLU A 218 16.94 12.35 -3.83
CA GLU A 218 16.80 13.69 -4.41
C GLU A 218 17.64 14.74 -3.66
N VAL A 219 17.82 14.60 -2.35
CA VAL A 219 18.71 15.48 -1.57
C VAL A 219 20.18 15.23 -1.89
N ARG A 220 20.57 13.96 -2.10
CA ARG A 220 21.98 13.51 -2.20
C ARG A 220 22.52 13.53 -3.61
N LEU A 221 21.68 13.35 -4.63
CA LEU A 221 22.09 13.19 -6.02
C LEU A 221 21.25 14.09 -6.93
N ASP A 222 21.90 14.78 -7.85
CA ASP A 222 21.22 15.39 -8.98
C ASP A 222 21.00 14.32 -10.04
N PHE A 223 19.74 14.05 -10.35
CA PHE A 223 19.34 13.07 -11.35
C PHE A 223 18.38 13.66 -12.38
N LYS A 224 18.25 13.01 -13.50
CA LYS A 224 17.29 13.34 -14.54
C LYS A 224 16.41 12.12 -14.83
N VAL A 225 15.14 12.37 -15.11
CA VAL A 225 14.20 11.35 -15.57
C VAL A 225 14.34 11.20 -17.07
N VAL A 226 14.47 9.97 -17.54
CA VAL A 226 14.48 9.65 -18.97
C VAL A 226 13.08 9.25 -19.39
N ASP A 227 12.52 10.04 -20.29
CA ASP A 227 11.16 9.85 -20.76
C ASP A 227 11.03 8.67 -21.74
N LEU A 228 9.80 8.18 -21.92
CA LEU A 228 9.49 7.25 -23.01
C LEU A 228 9.50 8.00 -24.34
N CYS A 229 10.11 7.41 -25.36
CA CYS A 229 10.02 7.97 -26.72
C CYS A 229 8.61 7.72 -27.31
N PRO A 230 8.16 8.57 -28.27
CA PRO A 230 6.83 8.44 -28.86
C PRO A 230 6.51 7.07 -29.46
N ASP A 231 7.51 6.39 -30.06
CA ASP A 231 7.36 5.05 -30.60
C ASP A 231 7.21 3.98 -29.49
N GLU A 232 7.89 4.16 -28.36
CA GLU A 232 7.75 3.31 -27.18
C GLU A 232 6.34 3.46 -26.58
N VAL A 233 5.88 4.72 -26.43
CA VAL A 233 4.50 5.02 -25.97
C VAL A 233 3.46 4.41 -26.89
N ALA A 234 3.61 4.58 -28.22
CA ALA A 234 2.68 4.01 -29.20
C ALA A 234 2.63 2.48 -29.08
N LYS A 235 3.77 1.82 -28.95
CA LYS A 235 3.87 0.37 -28.81
C LYS A 235 3.25 -0.14 -27.50
N LEU A 236 3.47 0.58 -26.39
CA LEU A 236 2.86 0.24 -25.11
C LEU A 236 1.34 0.41 -25.13
N LYS A 237 0.84 1.53 -25.68
CA LYS A 237 -0.62 1.74 -25.86
C LYS A 237 -1.25 0.66 -26.73
N ALA A 238 -0.61 0.27 -27.83
CA ALA A 238 -1.09 -0.80 -28.69
C ALA A 238 -1.13 -2.17 -27.97
N ALA A 239 -0.26 -2.39 -26.98
CA ALA A 239 -0.24 -3.57 -26.13
C ALA A 239 -1.19 -3.47 -24.92
N GLY A 240 -2.02 -2.43 -24.82
CA GLY A 240 -3.03 -2.26 -23.77
C GLY A 240 -2.52 -1.60 -22.47
N TYR A 241 -1.32 -1.02 -22.48
CA TYR A 241 -0.84 -0.27 -21.31
C TYR A 241 -1.51 1.10 -21.20
N GLY A 242 -1.88 1.48 -20.00
CA GLY A 242 -2.14 2.88 -19.68
C GLY A 242 -0.86 3.70 -19.73
N ILE A 243 -0.96 4.95 -20.14
CA ILE A 243 0.12 5.95 -20.03
C ILE A 243 -0.44 7.13 -19.24
N ALA A 244 0.29 7.53 -18.22
CA ALA A 244 -0.02 8.67 -17.37
C ALA A 244 1.02 9.77 -17.60
N GLU A 245 0.58 11.02 -17.62
CA GLU A 245 1.46 12.18 -17.60
C GLU A 245 1.77 12.56 -16.14
N VAL A 246 3.05 12.68 -15.81
CA VAL A 246 3.56 13.14 -14.51
C VAL A 246 4.12 14.55 -14.67
N GLU A 247 3.50 15.53 -14.04
CA GLU A 247 4.03 16.88 -13.95
C GLU A 247 5.14 16.94 -12.89
N ALA A 248 6.38 17.23 -13.31
CA ALA A 248 7.56 17.22 -12.45
C ALA A 248 7.38 18.08 -11.17
N LYS A 249 6.85 19.29 -11.31
CA LYS A 249 6.65 20.25 -10.19
C LYS A 249 5.75 19.72 -9.07
N ASN A 250 4.92 18.70 -9.34
CA ASN A 250 4.00 18.13 -8.35
C ASN A 250 4.66 17.04 -7.49
N ALA A 251 5.73 16.41 -8.00
CA ALA A 251 6.36 15.23 -7.37
C ALA A 251 7.79 15.48 -6.94
N PHE A 252 8.53 16.32 -7.67
CA PHE A 252 9.96 16.58 -7.47
C PHE A 252 10.19 17.98 -6.93
N THR A 253 11.24 18.13 -6.11
CA THR A 253 11.67 19.41 -5.53
C THR A 253 12.82 20.06 -6.33
N LYS A 254 13.51 19.24 -7.15
CA LYS A 254 14.61 19.67 -8.02
C LYS A 254 14.23 19.60 -9.49
N ASP A 255 15.07 20.21 -10.34
CA ASP A 255 15.01 20.01 -11.79
C ASP A 255 15.43 18.59 -12.14
N VAL A 256 14.49 17.83 -12.72
CA VAL A 256 14.68 16.44 -13.14
C VAL A 256 14.78 16.28 -14.67
N GLY A 257 15.07 17.35 -15.41
CA GLY A 257 15.35 17.32 -16.84
C GLY A 257 14.14 17.55 -17.75
N GLY A 258 12.97 17.76 -17.19
CA GLY A 258 11.75 18.05 -17.93
C GLY A 258 10.64 18.56 -17.03
N THR A 259 9.59 19.12 -17.63
CA THR A 259 8.41 19.60 -16.87
C THR A 259 7.29 18.56 -16.78
N LYS A 260 7.28 17.59 -17.71
CA LYS A 260 6.32 16.52 -17.82
C LYS A 260 6.99 15.26 -18.31
N PHE A 261 6.52 14.10 -17.85
CA PHE A 261 7.03 12.80 -18.24
C PHE A 261 5.88 11.85 -18.50
N GLU A 262 6.01 11.01 -19.50
CA GLU A 262 5.11 9.88 -19.73
C GLU A 262 5.56 8.67 -18.91
N ALA A 263 4.65 8.06 -18.17
CA ALA A 263 4.94 6.97 -17.27
C ALA A 263 3.91 5.84 -17.40
N VAL A 264 4.31 4.64 -17.05
CA VAL A 264 3.40 3.48 -17.07
C VAL A 264 2.85 3.24 -15.68
N PRO A 265 1.57 3.54 -15.44
CA PRO A 265 0.94 3.37 -14.14
C PRO A 265 0.63 1.90 -13.86
N ILE A 266 0.66 1.55 -12.58
CA ILE A 266 0.07 0.35 -12.00
C ILE A 266 -0.84 0.78 -10.85
N LEU A 267 -1.97 0.12 -10.67
CA LEU A 267 -2.96 0.49 -9.67
C LEU A 267 -2.74 -0.32 -8.39
N PHE A 268 -2.44 0.37 -7.32
CA PHE A 268 -2.22 -0.24 -6.00
C PHE A 268 -3.47 -0.18 -5.13
N GLY A 269 -3.61 -1.23 -4.33
CA GLY A 269 -4.69 -1.36 -3.37
C GLY A 269 -4.36 -2.34 -2.25
N TYR A 270 -5.40 -2.68 -1.54
CA TYR A 270 -5.35 -3.59 -0.42
C TYR A 270 -6.50 -4.57 -0.56
N ASN A 271 -6.16 -5.81 -0.78
CA ASN A 271 -7.13 -6.87 -1.00
C ASN A 271 -7.16 -7.84 0.17
N VAL A 272 -8.31 -8.37 0.47
CA VAL A 272 -8.52 -9.32 1.58
C VAL A 272 -8.83 -10.71 1.06
N ARG A 273 -8.75 -11.70 1.94
CA ARG A 273 -9.24 -13.05 1.64
C ARG A 273 -10.75 -13.06 1.47
N ALA A 274 -11.23 -13.98 0.65
CA ALA A 274 -12.66 -14.15 0.37
C ALA A 274 -13.51 -14.53 1.60
N ASP A 275 -12.90 -15.05 2.67
CA ASP A 275 -13.57 -15.51 3.88
C ASP A 275 -13.78 -14.42 4.96
N LEU A 276 -13.32 -13.20 4.73
CA LEU A 276 -13.62 -12.12 5.66
C LEU A 276 -15.13 -11.81 5.64
N PRO A 277 -15.73 -11.47 6.80
CA PRO A 277 -17.15 -11.15 6.87
C PRO A 277 -17.55 -9.97 5.96
N GLU A 278 -18.66 -10.12 5.23
CA GLU A 278 -19.19 -9.08 4.32
C GLU A 278 -19.31 -7.72 5.01
N ASP A 279 -19.95 -7.70 6.20
CA ASP A 279 -20.20 -6.45 6.92
C ASP A 279 -18.92 -5.78 7.41
N LEU A 280 -17.90 -6.56 7.78
CA LEU A 280 -16.58 -6.02 8.14
C LEU A 280 -15.97 -5.30 6.95
N VAL A 281 -15.88 -5.99 5.81
CA VAL A 281 -15.26 -5.42 4.60
C VAL A 281 -16.07 -4.24 4.06
N TYR A 282 -17.39 -4.30 4.11
CA TYR A 282 -18.24 -3.16 3.77
C TYR A 282 -17.94 -1.94 4.65
N LYS A 283 -17.84 -2.12 5.98
CA LYS A 283 -17.46 -1.05 6.93
C LYS A 283 -16.08 -0.48 6.63
N MET A 284 -15.11 -1.34 6.27
CA MET A 284 -13.76 -0.90 5.90
C MET A 284 -13.78 0.01 4.67
N ILE A 285 -14.47 -0.42 3.61
CA ILE A 285 -14.58 0.34 2.36
C ILE A 285 -15.30 1.67 2.60
N LYS A 286 -16.42 1.62 3.35
CA LYS A 286 -17.17 2.81 3.71
C LYS A 286 -16.33 3.80 4.54
N ALA A 287 -15.52 3.31 5.47
CA ALA A 287 -14.61 4.16 6.26
C ALA A 287 -13.63 4.93 5.37
N PHE A 288 -13.01 4.27 4.39
CA PHE A 288 -12.10 4.93 3.45
C PHE A 288 -12.83 5.89 2.51
N TYR A 289 -14.03 5.52 2.06
CA TYR A 289 -14.88 6.41 1.27
C TYR A 289 -15.25 7.68 2.03
N ASP A 290 -15.72 7.55 3.26
CA ASP A 290 -16.15 8.68 4.10
C ASP A 290 -14.97 9.57 4.50
N LYS A 291 -13.78 8.99 4.70
CA LYS A 291 -12.55 9.67 5.14
C LYS A 291 -11.55 9.99 4.02
N ARG A 292 -11.95 9.84 2.76
CA ARG A 292 -11.05 10.03 1.59
C ARG A 292 -10.39 11.40 1.54
N ASP A 293 -11.13 12.47 1.94
CA ASP A 293 -10.59 13.83 1.95
C ASP A 293 -9.58 14.06 3.10
N GLU A 294 -9.76 13.36 4.22
CA GLU A 294 -8.79 13.37 5.32
C GLU A 294 -7.51 12.63 4.90
N LEU A 295 -7.65 11.48 4.25
CA LEU A 295 -6.51 10.72 3.71
C LEU A 295 -5.73 11.54 2.69
N MET A 296 -6.41 12.26 1.78
CA MET A 296 -5.76 13.14 0.80
C MET A 296 -4.96 14.27 1.46
N LYS A 297 -5.39 14.78 2.63
CA LYS A 297 -4.63 15.78 3.39
C LYS A 297 -3.39 15.19 4.06
N ILE A 298 -3.41 13.88 4.39
CA ILE A 298 -2.27 13.18 4.97
C ILE A 298 -1.21 12.92 3.90
N ASP A 299 -1.63 12.45 2.72
CA ASP A 299 -0.73 12.23 1.59
C ASP A 299 -1.42 12.55 0.25
N PRO A 300 -0.85 13.44 -0.57
CA PRO A 300 -1.43 13.83 -1.85
C PRO A 300 -1.53 12.68 -2.87
N GLY A 301 -0.86 11.57 -2.65
CA GLY A 301 -1.01 10.35 -3.46
C GLY A 301 -2.42 9.76 -3.40
N PHE A 302 -3.23 10.08 -2.38
CA PHE A 302 -4.64 9.70 -2.31
C PHE A 302 -5.58 10.61 -3.14
N THR A 303 -5.06 11.63 -3.83
CA THR A 303 -5.88 12.56 -4.62
C THR A 303 -6.82 11.86 -5.62
N PRO A 304 -6.39 10.85 -6.40
CA PRO A 304 -7.30 10.15 -7.32
C PRO A 304 -8.45 9.44 -6.58
N MET A 305 -8.14 8.76 -5.48
CA MET A 305 -9.14 8.09 -4.66
C MET A 305 -10.13 9.09 -4.03
N ALA A 306 -9.65 10.24 -3.57
CA ALA A 306 -10.52 11.27 -3.01
C ALA A 306 -11.46 11.89 -4.06
N LYS A 307 -10.97 12.06 -5.29
CA LYS A 307 -11.75 12.65 -6.39
C LYS A 307 -12.76 11.68 -7.00
N ASP A 308 -12.36 10.42 -7.17
CA ASP A 308 -13.19 9.38 -7.78
C ASP A 308 -12.92 8.02 -7.12
N PHE A 309 -13.43 7.86 -5.90
CA PHE A 309 -13.30 6.62 -5.15
C PHE A 309 -13.92 5.44 -5.90
N ILE A 310 -15.11 5.63 -6.43
CA ILE A 310 -15.91 4.57 -7.07
C ILE A 310 -15.27 4.15 -8.38
N GLY A 311 -14.93 5.10 -9.26
CA GLY A 311 -14.26 4.81 -10.52
C GLY A 311 -12.93 4.09 -10.34
N MET A 312 -12.18 4.41 -9.28
CA MET A 312 -10.95 3.70 -8.96
C MET A 312 -11.19 2.21 -8.62
N GLN A 313 -12.26 1.89 -7.86
CA GLN A 313 -12.61 0.47 -7.58
C GLN A 313 -13.01 -0.25 -8.86
N VAL A 314 -13.83 0.38 -9.69
CA VAL A 314 -14.25 -0.14 -11.01
C VAL A 314 -13.03 -0.40 -11.91
N GLN A 315 -12.08 0.53 -11.95
CA GLN A 315 -10.83 0.37 -12.70
C GLN A 315 -10.02 -0.83 -12.19
N GLY A 316 -9.88 -0.96 -10.86
CA GLY A 316 -9.14 -2.06 -10.24
C GLY A 316 -9.75 -3.42 -10.57
N ILE A 317 -11.07 -3.56 -10.49
CA ILE A 317 -11.77 -4.81 -10.85
C ILE A 317 -11.57 -5.12 -12.34
N ASN A 318 -11.72 -4.12 -13.21
CA ASN A 318 -11.58 -4.29 -14.65
C ASN A 318 -10.15 -4.61 -15.09
N SER A 319 -9.12 -4.29 -14.29
CA SER A 319 -7.73 -4.65 -14.61
C SER A 319 -7.46 -6.16 -14.51
N THR A 320 -8.23 -6.89 -13.69
CA THR A 320 -8.12 -8.34 -13.48
C THR A 320 -9.52 -8.96 -13.28
N PRO A 321 -10.39 -8.93 -14.29
CA PRO A 321 -11.81 -9.29 -14.14
C PRO A 321 -12.07 -10.77 -13.86
N GLN A 322 -11.06 -11.62 -14.01
CA GLN A 322 -11.10 -13.05 -13.68
C GLN A 322 -11.12 -13.29 -12.15
N ILE A 323 -10.67 -12.31 -11.35
CA ILE A 323 -10.70 -12.39 -9.88
C ILE A 323 -12.08 -11.95 -9.38
N ALA A 324 -12.62 -12.68 -8.41
CA ALA A 324 -13.89 -12.34 -7.81
C ALA A 324 -13.82 -11.06 -6.97
N VAL A 325 -14.96 -10.42 -6.80
CA VAL A 325 -15.14 -9.24 -5.95
C VAL A 325 -15.65 -9.67 -4.58
N HIS A 326 -15.08 -9.10 -3.51
CA HIS A 326 -15.56 -9.37 -2.15
C HIS A 326 -17.03 -8.92 -1.99
N PRO A 327 -17.90 -9.71 -1.30
CA PRO A 327 -19.31 -9.34 -1.10
C PRO A 327 -19.51 -7.95 -0.53
N GLY A 328 -18.66 -7.51 0.42
CA GLY A 328 -18.70 -6.17 1.00
C GLY A 328 -18.43 -5.05 -0.02
N LEU A 329 -17.50 -5.25 -0.97
CA LEU A 329 -17.29 -4.30 -2.07
C LEU A 329 -18.46 -4.35 -3.06
N ALA A 330 -18.95 -5.54 -3.39
CA ALA A 330 -20.10 -5.70 -4.29
C ALA A 330 -21.33 -4.96 -3.75
N LYS A 331 -21.62 -5.09 -2.45
CA LYS A 331 -22.69 -4.36 -1.76
C LYS A 331 -22.49 -2.85 -1.90
N PHE A 332 -21.30 -2.34 -1.59
CA PHE A 332 -20.98 -0.92 -1.71
C PHE A 332 -21.17 -0.39 -3.14
N LEU A 333 -20.67 -1.11 -4.16
CA LEU A 333 -20.80 -0.70 -5.54
C LEU A 333 -22.25 -0.74 -6.05
N LYS A 334 -23.07 -1.70 -5.59
CA LYS A 334 -24.52 -1.74 -5.89
C LYS A 334 -25.26 -0.53 -5.33
N GLU A 335 -24.98 -0.14 -4.10
CA GLU A 335 -25.55 1.05 -3.46
C GLU A 335 -25.21 2.33 -4.24
N HIS A 336 -24.02 2.39 -4.83
CA HIS A 336 -23.55 3.51 -5.65
C HIS A 336 -23.87 3.38 -7.16
N LYS A 337 -24.67 2.36 -7.57
CA LYS A 337 -25.07 2.09 -8.96
C LYS A 337 -23.87 1.91 -9.92
N ALA A 338 -22.76 1.36 -9.39
CA ALA A 338 -21.52 1.12 -10.13
C ALA A 338 -21.19 -0.37 -10.29
N TRP A 339 -22.09 -1.25 -9.88
CA TRP A 339 -21.94 -2.69 -10.06
C TRP A 339 -22.12 -3.10 -11.52
N ASN A 340 -21.27 -4.03 -11.99
CA ASN A 340 -21.40 -4.65 -13.31
C ASN A 340 -21.70 -6.15 -13.12
N ASP A 341 -22.82 -6.63 -13.67
CA ASP A 341 -23.28 -8.02 -13.53
C ASP A 341 -22.35 -9.06 -14.19
N LYS A 342 -21.36 -8.63 -14.97
CA LYS A 342 -20.31 -9.50 -15.50
C LYS A 342 -19.26 -9.88 -14.47
N TRP A 343 -19.16 -9.14 -13.37
CA TRP A 343 -18.23 -9.45 -12.29
C TRP A 343 -18.75 -10.58 -11.41
N LYS A 344 -17.83 -11.39 -10.91
CA LYS A 344 -18.15 -12.50 -10.00
C LYS A 344 -18.05 -12.01 -8.56
N ILE A 345 -18.99 -12.40 -7.71
CA ILE A 345 -18.92 -12.19 -6.26
C ILE A 345 -18.27 -13.43 -5.64
N ALA A 346 -17.32 -13.25 -4.72
CA ALA A 346 -16.71 -14.36 -4.00
C ALA A 346 -17.74 -15.08 -3.12
N GLY A 347 -17.70 -16.42 -3.11
CA GLY A 347 -18.65 -17.22 -2.34
C GLY A 347 -20.08 -17.27 -2.89
N GLY A 348 -20.38 -16.59 -4.00
CA GLY A 348 -21.63 -16.72 -4.74
C GLY A 348 -21.60 -17.97 -5.60
N SER A 349 -22.64 -18.79 -5.50
CA SER A 349 -22.89 -19.95 -6.36
C SER A 349 -23.39 -19.52 -7.73
#